data_47d187c051b4d97fbdb3c290d8540925
#
_entry.id   47d187c051b4d97fbdb3c290d8540925
#
_cell.length_a   1.000
_cell.length_b   1.000
_cell.length_c   1.000
_cell.angle_alpha   90.00
_cell.angle_beta   90.00
_cell.angle_gamma   90.00
#
_symmetry.space_group_name_H-M   'P 1'
#
loop_
_entity.id
_entity.type
_entity.pdbx_description
1 polymer ?
#
loop_
_entity_poly.entity_id
_entity_poly.type
_entity_poly.pdbx_seq_one_letter_code
_entity_poly.pdbx_strand_id
1 'polypeptide(L)'
;VSAEDRIFDGLADKFADSLYGKPRGALRLALLDALLPRTLHLAGQPALDVGGGLGQMSVWLAERGHPVTLAEPSAEMLARARESLGCRRATLLQAPLQALPERAPGPWPLIVCHAVLEWLAEPREAIRILADLLAPGGQLSLMVFNRDALRFSNIIKGNLTKALDDRLAGTGKRRRLTPISPLTHTEVVAWLAEAGLVVEHVAGIRVFHDYLREREPDATTLAQLLELEHRYCDVEPHWRLGRYLLYSVTKPGGSTGE
;
A
#
# COMPACT_ATOMS: atom_id res chain seq x y z
N VAL A 1 -15.67 -22.19 0.20
CA VAL A 1 -14.25 -22.26 -0.20
C VAL A 1 -13.60 -21.09 0.49
N SER A 2 -12.74 -21.31 1.49
CA SER A 2 -11.96 -20.24 2.10
C SER A 2 -11.12 -19.58 1.01
N ALA A 3 -11.13 -18.25 0.95
CA ALA A 3 -10.22 -17.52 0.08
C ALA A 3 -8.79 -17.82 0.54
N GLU A 4 -7.89 -18.02 -0.41
CA GLU A 4 -6.46 -18.15 -0.15
C GLU A 4 -5.78 -16.83 -0.49
N ASP A 5 -4.70 -16.51 0.22
CA ASP A 5 -3.86 -15.36 -0.08
C ASP A 5 -3.28 -15.47 -1.48
N ARG A 6 -3.20 -14.35 -2.18
CA ARG A 6 -2.63 -14.34 -3.51
C ARG A 6 -1.16 -13.94 -3.48
N ILE A 7 -0.29 -14.90 -3.76
CA ILE A 7 1.15 -14.69 -3.98
C ILE A 7 1.39 -14.49 -5.50
N PHE A 8 2.40 -13.67 -5.85
CA PHE A 8 2.68 -13.25 -7.23
C PHE A 8 3.81 -14.00 -7.92
N ASP A 9 4.05 -15.28 -7.55
CA ASP A 9 5.02 -16.13 -8.22
C ASP A 9 4.68 -16.29 -9.71
N GLY A 10 5.68 -16.15 -10.58
CA GLY A 10 5.52 -16.17 -12.03
C GLY A 10 4.86 -14.92 -12.63
N LEU A 11 4.69 -13.85 -11.86
CA LEU A 11 4.06 -12.61 -12.30
C LEU A 11 4.93 -11.36 -12.10
N ALA A 12 6.20 -11.50 -11.67
CA ALA A 12 7.06 -10.37 -11.34
C ALA A 12 7.28 -9.42 -12.53
N ASP A 13 7.53 -9.93 -13.74
CA ASP A 13 7.70 -9.11 -14.94
C ASP A 13 6.43 -8.33 -15.27
N LYS A 14 5.28 -9.01 -15.23
CA LYS A 14 3.99 -8.38 -15.47
C LYS A 14 3.65 -7.32 -14.41
N PHE A 15 4.05 -7.57 -13.18
CA PHE A 15 3.88 -6.63 -12.07
C PHE A 15 4.78 -5.40 -12.26
N ALA A 16 6.05 -5.62 -12.64
CA ALA A 16 6.99 -4.55 -12.98
C ALA A 16 6.46 -3.68 -14.12
N ASP A 17 6.10 -4.26 -15.25
CA ASP A 17 5.56 -3.53 -16.41
C ASP A 17 4.24 -2.80 -16.08
N SER A 18 3.35 -3.46 -15.35
CA SER A 18 2.03 -2.92 -15.04
C SER A 18 2.08 -1.75 -14.05
N LEU A 19 2.97 -1.80 -13.07
CA LEU A 19 3.03 -0.82 -11.98
C LEU A 19 4.14 0.22 -12.15
N TYR A 20 5.29 -0.15 -12.76
CA TYR A 20 6.46 0.72 -12.81
C TYR A 20 6.84 1.14 -14.23
N GLY A 21 6.55 0.32 -15.25
CA GLY A 21 6.77 0.65 -16.65
C GLY A 21 5.76 1.63 -17.25
N LYS A 22 4.78 2.13 -16.47
CA LYS A 22 3.72 3.03 -16.93
C LYS A 22 3.67 4.33 -16.13
N PRO A 23 3.18 5.44 -16.73
CA PRO A 23 3.04 6.74 -16.07
C PRO A 23 2.35 6.69 -14.71
N ARG A 24 1.38 5.79 -14.53
CA ARG A 24 0.65 5.58 -13.28
C ARG A 24 1.54 5.13 -12.11
N GLY A 25 2.62 4.41 -12.39
CA GLY A 25 3.58 3.98 -11.37
C GLY A 25 4.46 5.13 -10.91
N ALA A 26 4.99 5.90 -11.87
CA ALA A 26 5.77 7.10 -11.60
C ALA A 26 4.95 8.12 -10.80
N LEU A 27 3.69 8.34 -11.19
CA LEU A 27 2.76 9.22 -10.48
C LEU A 27 2.54 8.75 -9.02
N ARG A 28 2.33 7.45 -8.79
CA ARG A 28 2.18 6.90 -7.44
C ARG A 28 3.42 7.14 -6.58
N LEU A 29 4.61 6.89 -7.12
CA LEU A 29 5.87 7.09 -6.39
C LEU A 29 6.11 8.57 -6.09
N ALA A 30 5.84 9.48 -7.03
CA ALA A 30 5.95 10.92 -6.83
C ALA A 30 5.00 11.42 -5.72
N LEU A 31 3.77 10.92 -5.67
CA LEU A 31 2.83 11.25 -4.60
C LEU A 31 3.28 10.72 -3.24
N LEU A 32 3.77 9.49 -3.17
CA LEU A 32 4.31 8.92 -1.93
C LEU A 32 5.54 9.70 -1.45
N ASP A 33 6.45 10.06 -2.37
CA ASP A 33 7.64 10.86 -2.06
C ASP A 33 7.30 12.24 -1.45
N ALA A 34 6.21 12.86 -1.92
CA ALA A 34 5.74 14.14 -1.40
C ALA A 34 4.95 14.00 -0.07
N LEU A 35 4.18 12.94 0.10
CA LEU A 35 3.28 12.77 1.25
C LEU A 35 3.98 12.19 2.48
N LEU A 36 4.78 11.13 2.32
CA LEU A 36 5.35 10.39 3.45
C LEU A 36 6.21 11.27 4.37
N PRO A 37 7.10 12.18 3.87
CA PRO A 37 7.87 13.07 4.74
C PRO A 37 7.03 14.09 5.51
N ARG A 38 5.80 14.37 5.06
CA ARG A 38 4.88 15.31 5.71
C ARG A 38 3.99 14.64 6.76
N THR A 39 3.83 13.33 6.67
CA THR A 39 2.84 12.57 7.44
C THR A 39 3.46 11.50 8.35
N LEU A 40 4.75 11.24 8.21
CA LEU A 40 5.52 10.32 9.04
C LEU A 40 6.73 11.03 9.64
N HIS A 41 7.09 10.62 10.84
CA HIS A 41 8.37 11.00 11.43
C HIS A 41 9.47 10.06 10.93
N LEU A 42 10.35 10.57 10.06
CA LEU A 42 11.42 9.81 9.41
C LEU A 42 12.78 10.26 9.99
N ALA A 43 13.25 9.58 11.02
CA ALA A 43 14.47 9.91 11.74
C ALA A 43 15.59 8.84 11.58
N GLY A 44 15.53 8.04 10.51
CA GLY A 44 16.50 6.98 10.27
C GLY A 44 16.32 5.74 11.17
N GLN A 45 15.17 5.62 11.85
CA GLN A 45 14.83 4.45 12.68
C GLN A 45 14.69 3.18 11.81
N PRO A 46 14.87 1.97 12.40
CA PRO A 46 14.61 0.73 11.69
C PRO A 46 13.19 0.67 11.13
N ALA A 47 13.05 0.17 9.89
CA ALA A 47 11.78 0.08 9.20
C ALA A 47 11.54 -1.36 8.70
N LEU A 48 10.30 -1.83 8.85
CA LEU A 48 9.81 -3.07 8.28
C LEU A 48 8.93 -2.75 7.06
N ASP A 49 9.33 -3.21 5.88
CA ASP A 49 8.56 -3.11 4.63
C ASP A 49 7.86 -4.44 4.37
N VAL A 50 6.56 -4.48 4.63
CA VAL A 50 5.73 -5.69 4.55
C VAL A 50 5.12 -5.83 3.17
N GLY A 51 5.38 -6.96 2.51
CA GLY A 51 4.99 -7.19 1.13
C GLY A 51 5.70 -6.23 0.19
N GLY A 52 7.00 -6.00 0.42
CA GLY A 52 7.80 -4.99 -0.28
C GLY A 52 7.92 -5.18 -1.80
N GLY A 53 7.46 -6.32 -2.33
CA GLY A 53 7.42 -6.62 -3.75
C GLY A 53 8.78 -6.48 -4.42
N LEU A 54 8.89 -5.55 -5.36
CA LEU A 54 10.14 -5.26 -6.09
C LEU A 54 11.09 -4.29 -5.35
N GLY A 55 10.78 -3.93 -4.10
CA GLY A 55 11.66 -3.19 -3.21
C GLY A 55 11.63 -1.66 -3.33
N GLN A 56 10.68 -1.05 -4.04
CA GLN A 56 10.67 0.41 -4.24
C GLN A 56 10.60 1.20 -2.94
N MET A 57 9.71 0.80 -2.02
CA MET A 57 9.62 1.47 -0.72
C MET A 57 10.84 1.19 0.14
N SER A 58 11.38 -0.02 0.08
CA SER A 58 12.64 -0.37 0.74
C SER A 58 13.82 0.48 0.25
N VAL A 59 13.94 0.70 -1.07
CA VAL A 59 14.94 1.61 -1.66
C VAL A 59 14.72 3.03 -1.16
N TRP A 60 13.48 3.53 -1.23
CA TRP A 60 13.11 4.87 -0.78
C TRP A 60 13.46 5.13 0.69
N LEU A 61 13.21 4.16 1.57
CA LEU A 61 13.56 4.21 2.98
C LEU A 61 15.08 4.14 3.22
N ALA A 62 15.77 3.22 2.54
CA ALA A 62 17.21 3.05 2.67
C ALA A 62 17.99 4.29 2.22
N GLU A 63 17.54 4.99 1.17
CA GLU A 63 18.09 6.26 0.70
C GLU A 63 17.92 7.40 1.70
N ARG A 64 16.96 7.28 2.63
CA ARG A 64 16.73 8.20 3.74
C ARG A 64 17.39 7.75 5.05
N GLY A 65 18.26 6.76 4.99
CA GLY A 65 19.08 6.32 6.11
C GLY A 65 18.41 5.32 7.05
N HIS A 66 17.23 4.81 6.70
CA HIS A 66 16.58 3.77 7.51
C HIS A 66 17.23 2.40 7.26
N PRO A 67 17.65 1.65 8.31
CA PRO A 67 17.88 0.22 8.19
C PRO A 67 16.56 -0.48 7.87
N VAL A 68 16.49 -1.19 6.72
CA VAL A 68 15.25 -1.78 6.23
C VAL A 68 15.26 -3.30 6.38
N THR A 69 14.18 -3.87 6.88
CA THR A 69 13.85 -5.28 6.71
C THR A 69 12.69 -5.38 5.72
N LEU A 70 12.93 -5.96 4.55
CA LEU A 70 11.92 -6.21 3.54
C LEU A 70 11.42 -7.64 3.68
N ALA A 71 10.14 -7.81 3.93
CA ALA A 71 9.46 -9.11 3.96
C ALA A 71 8.57 -9.26 2.71
N GLU A 72 8.78 -10.35 1.96
CA GLU A 72 8.04 -10.64 0.72
C GLU A 72 7.89 -12.17 0.58
N PRO A 73 6.69 -12.72 0.38
CA PRO A 73 6.50 -14.17 0.25
C PRO A 73 7.02 -14.74 -1.06
N SER A 74 6.98 -13.98 -2.17
CA SER A 74 7.45 -14.44 -3.47
C SER A 74 8.97 -14.39 -3.57
N ALA A 75 9.59 -15.55 -3.82
CA ALA A 75 11.03 -15.66 -4.04
C ALA A 75 11.50 -14.87 -5.27
N GLU A 76 10.67 -14.85 -6.33
CA GLU A 76 10.96 -14.11 -7.56
C GLU A 76 10.96 -12.59 -7.33
N MET A 77 9.96 -12.06 -6.62
CA MET A 77 9.92 -10.65 -6.27
C MET A 77 11.05 -10.26 -5.34
N LEU A 78 11.37 -11.11 -4.36
CA LEU A 78 12.47 -10.87 -3.43
C LEU A 78 13.83 -10.82 -4.13
N ALA A 79 14.05 -11.64 -5.17
CA ALA A 79 15.24 -11.59 -6.00
C ALA A 79 15.37 -10.24 -6.74
N ARG A 80 14.26 -9.74 -7.32
CA ARG A 80 14.21 -8.41 -7.94
C ARG A 80 14.40 -7.28 -6.94
N ALA A 81 13.83 -7.39 -5.75
CA ALA A 81 14.05 -6.43 -4.68
C ALA A 81 15.53 -6.35 -4.28
N ARG A 82 16.24 -7.49 -4.26
CA ARG A 82 17.69 -7.54 -4.01
C ARG A 82 18.47 -6.75 -5.07
N GLU A 83 18.12 -6.92 -6.34
CA GLU A 83 18.74 -6.17 -7.45
C GLU A 83 18.47 -4.66 -7.30
N SER A 84 17.22 -4.28 -7.00
CA SER A 84 16.81 -2.88 -6.82
C SER A 84 17.54 -2.21 -5.64
N LEU A 85 17.72 -2.93 -4.54
CA LEU A 85 18.42 -2.45 -3.34
C LEU A 85 19.92 -2.30 -3.55
N GLY A 86 20.55 -3.16 -4.38
CA GLY A 86 21.98 -3.13 -4.64
C GLY A 86 22.80 -3.22 -3.35
N CYS A 87 23.68 -2.24 -3.10
CA CYS A 87 24.54 -2.20 -1.91
C CYS A 87 23.90 -1.49 -0.70
N ARG A 88 22.63 -1.08 -0.77
CA ARG A 88 21.94 -0.40 0.34
C ARG A 88 21.75 -1.33 1.54
N ARG A 89 21.75 -0.74 2.73
CA ARG A 89 21.60 -1.49 3.99
C ARG A 89 20.16 -2.01 4.14
N ALA A 90 19.94 -3.28 3.77
CA ALA A 90 18.66 -3.94 3.89
C ALA A 90 18.82 -5.43 4.21
N THR A 91 17.89 -5.95 5.01
CA THR A 91 17.68 -7.38 5.26
C THR A 91 16.50 -7.85 4.44
N LEU A 92 16.65 -8.97 3.72
CA LEU A 92 15.61 -9.56 2.90
C LEU A 92 15.10 -10.83 3.56
N LEU A 93 13.80 -10.90 3.78
CA LEU A 93 13.11 -11.99 4.45
C LEU A 93 12.03 -12.58 3.55
N GLN A 94 12.20 -13.82 3.13
CA GLN A 94 11.12 -14.53 2.44
C GLN A 94 10.10 -15.03 3.46
N ALA A 95 9.03 -14.26 3.65
CA ALA A 95 7.97 -14.59 4.59
C ALA A 95 6.65 -13.88 4.20
N PRO A 96 5.50 -14.56 4.35
CA PRO A 96 4.20 -13.90 4.31
C PRO A 96 3.98 -13.11 5.61
N LEU A 97 3.04 -12.14 5.56
CA LEU A 97 2.71 -11.28 6.71
C LEU A 97 2.39 -12.07 7.97
N GLN A 98 1.66 -13.16 7.85
CA GLN A 98 1.23 -14.02 8.98
C GLN A 98 2.40 -14.67 9.73
N ALA A 99 3.55 -14.84 9.09
CA ALA A 99 4.75 -15.41 9.72
C ALA A 99 5.64 -14.37 10.39
N LEU A 100 5.35 -13.07 10.25
CA LEU A 100 6.21 -12.00 10.77
C LEU A 100 6.33 -11.96 12.30
N PRO A 101 5.31 -12.31 13.10
CA PRO A 101 5.46 -12.39 14.55
C PRO A 101 6.63 -13.29 15.00
N GLU A 102 6.89 -14.37 14.25
CA GLU A 102 7.97 -15.30 14.52
C GLU A 102 9.28 -14.95 13.79
N ARG A 103 9.17 -14.46 12.55
CA ARG A 103 10.31 -14.28 11.63
C ARG A 103 10.96 -12.91 11.70
N ALA A 104 10.21 -11.89 12.08
CA ALA A 104 10.65 -10.50 12.24
C ALA A 104 9.93 -9.86 13.44
N PRO A 105 10.08 -10.42 14.65
CA PRO A 105 9.35 -9.94 15.82
C PRO A 105 9.66 -8.46 16.07
N GLY A 106 8.62 -7.76 16.53
CA GLY A 106 8.74 -6.35 16.93
C GLY A 106 9.52 -6.18 18.25
N PRO A 107 9.50 -4.98 18.80
CA PRO A 107 8.66 -3.87 18.37
C PRO A 107 9.31 -3.02 17.26
N TRP A 108 8.57 -2.74 16.19
CA TRP A 108 9.04 -1.91 15.06
C TRP A 108 8.62 -0.45 15.21
N PRO A 109 9.55 0.51 15.19
CA PRO A 109 9.20 1.94 15.25
C PRO A 109 8.56 2.47 13.98
N LEU A 110 8.80 1.82 12.83
CA LEU A 110 8.19 2.16 11.55
C LEU A 110 7.87 0.89 10.77
N ILE A 111 6.60 0.78 10.33
CA ILE A 111 6.16 -0.26 9.40
C ILE A 111 5.58 0.42 8.17
N VAL A 112 5.94 -0.09 6.99
CA VAL A 112 5.30 0.24 5.71
C VAL A 112 4.61 -1.02 5.19
N CYS A 113 3.32 -0.91 4.84
CA CYS A 113 2.53 -1.99 4.27
C CYS A 113 1.68 -1.42 3.14
N HIS A 114 2.20 -1.48 1.91
CA HIS A 114 1.60 -0.82 0.77
C HIS A 114 1.09 -1.80 -0.28
N ALA A 115 -0.22 -1.76 -0.53
CA ALA A 115 -0.90 -2.57 -1.54
C ALA A 115 -0.76 -4.09 -1.30
N VAL A 116 -0.94 -4.50 -0.04
CA VAL A 116 -0.82 -5.90 0.42
C VAL A 116 -2.17 -6.45 0.85
N LEU A 117 -2.90 -5.73 1.71
CA LEU A 117 -4.10 -6.23 2.38
C LEU A 117 -5.19 -6.69 1.40
N GLU A 118 -5.32 -6.04 0.26
CA GLU A 118 -6.27 -6.39 -0.80
C GLU A 118 -6.00 -7.74 -1.48
N TRP A 119 -4.86 -8.36 -1.21
CA TRP A 119 -4.47 -9.68 -1.74
C TRP A 119 -4.58 -10.79 -0.70
N LEU A 120 -4.93 -10.45 0.54
CA LEU A 120 -5.08 -11.38 1.64
C LEU A 120 -6.53 -11.85 1.77
N ALA A 121 -6.70 -13.08 2.22
CA ALA A 121 -8.00 -13.66 2.55
C ALA A 121 -8.60 -12.98 3.79
N GLU A 122 -7.75 -12.66 4.77
CA GLU A 122 -8.13 -12.13 6.08
C GLU A 122 -7.45 -10.77 6.35
N PRO A 123 -7.83 -9.68 5.63
CA PRO A 123 -7.17 -8.38 5.75
C PRO A 123 -7.32 -7.73 7.15
N ARG A 124 -8.42 -8.03 7.88
CA ARG A 124 -8.62 -7.56 9.26
C ARG A 124 -7.61 -8.16 10.22
N GLU A 125 -7.33 -9.45 10.09
CA GLU A 125 -6.30 -10.13 10.88
C GLU A 125 -4.90 -9.58 10.58
N ALA A 126 -4.62 -9.25 9.33
CA ALA A 126 -3.36 -8.62 8.95
C ALA A 126 -3.15 -7.28 9.65
N ILE A 127 -4.17 -6.45 9.81
CA ILE A 127 -4.09 -5.20 10.58
C ILE A 127 -3.75 -5.47 12.04
N ARG A 128 -4.33 -6.50 12.65
CA ARG A 128 -4.02 -6.89 14.02
C ARG A 128 -2.55 -7.31 14.18
N ILE A 129 -2.05 -8.12 13.27
CA ILE A 129 -0.63 -8.53 13.27
C ILE A 129 0.29 -7.30 13.14
N LEU A 130 -0.02 -6.37 12.23
CA LEU A 130 0.76 -5.13 12.07
C LEU A 130 0.76 -4.28 13.36
N ALA A 131 -0.39 -4.18 14.04
CA ALA A 131 -0.51 -3.47 15.29
C ALA A 131 0.32 -4.12 16.42
N ASP A 132 0.34 -5.45 16.49
CA ASP A 132 1.14 -6.20 17.49
C ASP A 132 2.65 -6.02 17.25
N LEU A 133 3.07 -5.93 15.98
CA LEU A 133 4.47 -5.70 15.59
C LEU A 133 4.95 -4.26 15.82
N LEU A 134 4.04 -3.28 15.90
CA LEU A 134 4.41 -1.88 16.14
C LEU A 134 4.86 -1.64 17.58
N ALA A 135 5.93 -0.85 17.72
CA ALA A 135 6.34 -0.28 19.00
C ALA A 135 5.26 0.67 19.55
N PRO A 136 5.12 0.81 20.87
CA PRO A 136 4.44 1.96 21.46
C PRO A 136 5.03 3.27 20.92
N GLY A 137 4.21 4.19 20.43
CA GLY A 137 4.65 5.39 19.72
C GLY A 137 5.14 5.14 18.29
N GLY A 138 5.13 3.90 17.82
CA GLY A 138 5.51 3.54 16.44
C GLY A 138 4.49 3.97 15.40
N GLN A 139 4.94 4.03 14.16
CA GLN A 139 4.13 4.51 13.02
C GLN A 139 3.95 3.42 11.96
N LEU A 140 2.76 3.39 11.37
CA LEU A 140 2.42 2.53 10.24
C LEU A 140 2.01 3.41 9.05
N SER A 141 2.69 3.24 7.93
CA SER A 141 2.22 3.70 6.63
C SER A 141 1.45 2.56 5.96
N LEU A 142 0.14 2.68 5.90
CA LEU A 142 -0.75 1.67 5.31
C LEU A 142 -1.35 2.20 4.02
N MET A 143 -1.16 1.49 2.90
CA MET A 143 -1.83 1.82 1.64
C MET A 143 -2.63 0.62 1.15
N VAL A 144 -3.91 0.83 0.86
CA VAL A 144 -4.84 -0.22 0.42
C VAL A 144 -5.55 0.15 -0.87
N PHE A 145 -5.91 -0.86 -1.66
CA PHE A 145 -6.71 -0.67 -2.88
C PHE A 145 -8.16 -0.35 -2.51
N ASN A 146 -8.65 0.78 -3.03
CA ASN A 146 -9.93 1.36 -2.69
C ASN A 146 -11.11 0.73 -3.47
N ARG A 147 -12.03 0.09 -2.74
CA ARG A 147 -13.25 -0.52 -3.30
C ARG A 147 -14.20 0.51 -3.90
N ASP A 148 -14.33 1.69 -3.27
CA ASP A 148 -15.25 2.73 -3.75
C ASP A 148 -14.74 3.36 -5.05
N ALA A 149 -13.42 3.59 -5.18
CA ALA A 149 -12.80 4.00 -6.43
C ALA A 149 -12.97 2.94 -7.54
N LEU A 150 -12.89 1.65 -7.19
CA LEU A 150 -13.14 0.57 -8.13
C LEU A 150 -14.60 0.54 -8.60
N ARG A 151 -15.56 0.73 -7.69
CA ARG A 151 -16.99 0.85 -7.98
C ARG A 151 -17.24 2.02 -8.92
N PHE A 152 -16.76 3.20 -8.56
CA PHE A 152 -16.90 4.42 -9.35
C PHE A 152 -16.32 4.27 -10.75
N SER A 153 -15.10 3.71 -10.86
CA SER A 153 -14.47 3.42 -12.17
C SER A 153 -15.29 2.45 -13.03
N ASN A 154 -15.95 1.46 -12.44
CA ASN A 154 -16.83 0.55 -13.20
C ASN A 154 -18.09 1.27 -13.68
N ILE A 155 -18.67 2.15 -12.89
CA ILE A 155 -19.85 2.97 -13.27
C ILE A 155 -19.49 3.87 -14.47
N ILE A 156 -18.38 4.62 -14.39
CA ILE A 156 -17.92 5.50 -15.49
C ILE A 156 -17.70 4.71 -16.78
N LYS A 157 -17.24 3.47 -16.68
CA LYS A 157 -17.02 2.58 -17.84
C LYS A 157 -18.30 1.89 -18.37
N GLY A 158 -19.44 2.17 -17.78
CA GLY A 158 -20.73 1.56 -18.17
C GLY A 158 -20.91 0.11 -17.68
N ASN A 159 -20.07 -0.39 -16.79
CA ASN A 159 -20.21 -1.73 -16.20
C ASN A 159 -21.25 -1.73 -15.04
N LEU A 160 -22.46 -1.25 -15.32
CA LEU A 160 -23.47 -0.95 -14.31
C LEU A 160 -23.93 -2.20 -13.53
N THR A 161 -24.22 -3.30 -14.23
CA THR A 161 -24.63 -4.56 -13.59
C THR A 161 -23.58 -5.05 -12.61
N LYS A 162 -22.28 -4.97 -12.99
CA LYS A 162 -21.19 -5.36 -12.10
C LYS A 162 -21.13 -4.51 -10.83
N ALA A 163 -21.40 -3.21 -10.98
CA ALA A 163 -21.41 -2.28 -9.86
C ALA A 163 -22.65 -2.47 -8.95
N LEU A 164 -23.83 -2.74 -9.54
CA LEU A 164 -25.07 -3.02 -8.81
C LEU A 164 -24.98 -4.31 -7.99
N ASP A 165 -24.43 -5.38 -8.59
CA ASP A 165 -24.28 -6.67 -7.93
C ASP A 165 -23.08 -6.70 -6.96
N ASP A 166 -22.35 -5.61 -6.81
CA ASP A 166 -21.14 -5.47 -6.00
C ASP A 166 -20.05 -6.53 -6.30
N ARG A 167 -20.05 -7.10 -7.50
CA ARG A 167 -19.08 -8.11 -7.95
C ARG A 167 -17.76 -7.45 -8.39
N LEU A 168 -17.17 -6.69 -7.48
CA LEU A 168 -15.97 -5.88 -7.73
C LEU A 168 -14.68 -6.65 -7.50
N ALA A 169 -14.67 -7.56 -6.54
CA ALA A 169 -13.51 -8.38 -6.19
C ALA A 169 -13.04 -9.25 -7.36
N GLY A 170 -11.74 -9.50 -7.42
CA GLY A 170 -11.13 -10.46 -8.32
C GLY A 170 -11.38 -11.90 -7.82
N THR A 171 -11.33 -12.86 -8.73
CA THR A 171 -11.49 -14.30 -8.39
C THR A 171 -10.16 -14.96 -7.96
N GLY A 172 -9.04 -14.22 -7.97
CA GLY A 172 -7.71 -14.77 -7.73
C GLY A 172 -7.17 -15.69 -8.84
N LYS A 173 -8.06 -16.27 -9.66
CA LYS A 173 -7.74 -17.31 -10.64
C LYS A 173 -7.31 -16.82 -12.02
N ARG A 174 -7.47 -15.53 -12.32
CA ARG A 174 -7.11 -14.95 -13.64
C ARG A 174 -5.78 -14.23 -13.58
N ARG A 175 -5.06 -14.18 -14.72
CA ARG A 175 -3.84 -13.36 -14.90
C ARG A 175 -4.10 -11.84 -14.78
N ARG A 176 -5.28 -11.39 -14.37
CA ARG A 176 -5.61 -9.99 -14.13
C ARG A 176 -5.24 -9.61 -12.69
N LEU A 177 -4.59 -8.47 -12.55
CA LEU A 177 -4.25 -7.86 -11.26
C LEU A 177 -5.47 -7.12 -10.67
N THR A 178 -6.55 -7.85 -10.43
CA THR A 178 -7.72 -7.35 -9.70
C THR A 178 -7.67 -7.90 -8.29
N PRO A 179 -7.67 -7.04 -7.26
CA PRO A 179 -7.64 -7.47 -5.87
C PRO A 179 -8.77 -8.43 -5.52
N ILE A 180 -8.47 -9.40 -4.65
CA ILE A 180 -9.47 -10.35 -4.14
C ILE A 180 -10.29 -9.76 -3.00
N SER A 181 -9.71 -8.82 -2.25
CA SER A 181 -10.30 -8.14 -1.10
C SER A 181 -10.12 -6.62 -1.19
N PRO A 182 -10.72 -5.92 -2.19
CA PRO A 182 -10.67 -4.47 -2.21
C PRO A 182 -11.42 -3.91 -0.98
N LEU A 183 -10.85 -2.89 -0.32
CA LEU A 183 -11.31 -2.41 0.98
C LEU A 183 -11.97 -1.05 0.88
N THR A 184 -12.95 -0.79 1.75
CA THR A 184 -13.54 0.54 1.93
C THR A 184 -12.81 1.31 3.03
N HIS A 185 -12.88 2.64 2.98
CA HIS A 185 -12.37 3.50 4.05
C HIS A 185 -12.96 3.14 5.42
N THR A 186 -14.27 2.89 5.47
CA THR A 186 -15.00 2.58 6.71
C THR A 186 -14.48 1.29 7.35
N GLU A 187 -14.26 0.22 6.56
CA GLU A 187 -13.70 -1.04 7.06
C GLU A 187 -12.30 -0.83 7.64
N VAL A 188 -11.42 -0.16 6.90
CA VAL A 188 -10.03 0.05 7.33
C VAL A 188 -9.96 0.85 8.62
N VAL A 189 -10.68 1.97 8.73
CA VAL A 189 -10.66 2.80 9.95
C VAL A 189 -11.23 2.05 11.14
N ALA A 190 -12.30 1.27 10.96
CA ALA A 190 -12.87 0.46 12.03
C ALA A 190 -11.87 -0.57 12.55
N TRP A 191 -11.19 -1.30 11.65
CA TRP A 191 -10.22 -2.33 12.04
C TRP A 191 -8.94 -1.74 12.67
N LEU A 192 -8.49 -0.57 12.20
CA LEU A 192 -7.38 0.15 12.84
C LEU A 192 -7.74 0.56 14.28
N ALA A 193 -8.94 1.12 14.48
CA ALA A 193 -9.41 1.50 15.81
C ALA A 193 -9.59 0.29 16.74
N GLU A 194 -10.13 -0.83 16.24
CA GLU A 194 -10.25 -2.09 16.98
C GLU A 194 -8.87 -2.64 17.42
N ALA A 195 -7.83 -2.42 16.59
CA ALA A 195 -6.46 -2.79 16.90
C ALA A 195 -5.73 -1.78 17.81
N GLY A 196 -6.42 -0.76 18.32
CA GLY A 196 -5.86 0.27 19.19
C GLY A 196 -4.95 1.26 18.48
N LEU A 197 -5.10 1.42 17.17
CA LEU A 197 -4.32 2.33 16.34
C LEU A 197 -5.10 3.61 16.04
N VAL A 198 -4.39 4.72 15.90
CA VAL A 198 -4.96 6.05 15.60
C VAL A 198 -4.56 6.47 14.20
N VAL A 199 -5.54 6.83 13.38
CA VAL A 199 -5.33 7.40 12.04
C VAL A 199 -5.05 8.89 12.19
N GLU A 200 -3.83 9.32 11.85
CA GLU A 200 -3.41 10.72 11.92
C GLU A 200 -3.68 11.46 10.61
N HIS A 201 -3.55 10.76 9.48
CA HIS A 201 -3.72 11.35 8.15
C HIS A 201 -4.24 10.34 7.15
N VAL A 202 -5.06 10.81 6.20
CA VAL A 202 -5.57 10.01 5.06
C VAL A 202 -5.35 10.79 3.78
N ALA A 203 -4.86 10.11 2.75
CA ALA A 203 -4.75 10.66 1.39
C ALA A 203 -5.21 9.63 0.35
N GLY A 204 -5.71 10.15 -0.77
CA GLY A 204 -5.96 9.36 -1.97
C GLY A 204 -4.72 9.34 -2.87
N ILE A 205 -4.35 8.19 -3.37
CA ILE A 205 -3.28 8.05 -4.36
C ILE A 205 -3.89 7.79 -5.72
N ARG A 206 -3.59 8.63 -6.71
CA ARG A 206 -4.20 8.65 -8.03
C ARG A 206 -5.70 8.93 -7.97
N VAL A 207 -6.01 10.14 -7.53
CA VAL A 207 -7.39 10.62 -7.33
C VAL A 207 -8.08 10.91 -8.66
N PHE A 208 -7.33 11.38 -9.68
CA PHE A 208 -7.87 11.77 -10.98
C PHE A 208 -7.41 10.88 -12.13
N HIS A 209 -6.15 10.43 -12.10
CA HIS A 209 -5.50 9.71 -13.20
C HIS A 209 -6.36 8.56 -13.77
N ASP A 210 -6.96 7.73 -12.92
CA ASP A 210 -7.70 6.53 -13.34
C ASP A 210 -9.07 6.84 -13.96
N TYR A 211 -9.49 8.10 -13.93
CA TYR A 211 -10.77 8.60 -14.46
C TYR A 211 -10.62 9.45 -15.73
N LEU A 212 -9.40 9.76 -16.15
CA LEU A 212 -9.15 10.46 -17.39
C LEU A 212 -9.67 9.65 -18.58
N ARG A 213 -10.22 10.36 -19.58
CA ARG A 213 -10.63 9.76 -20.86
C ARG A 213 -9.41 9.30 -21.65
N GLU A 214 -8.36 10.13 -21.70
CA GLU A 214 -7.08 9.78 -22.29
C GLU A 214 -6.30 8.85 -21.36
N ARG A 215 -5.91 7.67 -21.88
CA ARG A 215 -5.22 6.64 -21.09
C ARG A 215 -3.70 6.74 -21.13
N GLU A 216 -3.18 7.41 -22.15
CA GLU A 216 -1.76 7.64 -22.35
C GLU A 216 -1.51 9.15 -22.55
N PRO A 217 -1.74 9.97 -21.52
CA PRO A 217 -1.58 11.41 -21.61
C PRO A 217 -0.13 11.76 -21.94
N ASP A 218 0.06 12.84 -22.70
CA ASP A 218 1.38 13.39 -23.00
C ASP A 218 2.09 13.95 -21.76
N ALA A 219 3.36 14.33 -21.92
CA ALA A 219 4.18 14.81 -20.80
C ALA A 219 3.61 16.08 -20.16
N THR A 220 3.02 16.98 -20.93
CA THR A 220 2.40 18.22 -20.43
C THR A 220 1.17 17.90 -19.58
N THR A 221 0.29 17.07 -20.09
CA THR A 221 -0.91 16.61 -19.37
C THR A 221 -0.53 15.85 -18.08
N LEU A 222 0.52 15.02 -18.12
CA LEU A 222 1.01 14.31 -16.94
C LEU A 222 1.56 15.27 -15.88
N ALA A 223 2.28 16.32 -16.27
CA ALA A 223 2.79 17.33 -15.34
C ALA A 223 1.64 18.09 -14.66
N GLN A 224 0.64 18.53 -15.42
CA GLN A 224 -0.55 19.18 -14.88
C GLN A 224 -1.35 18.26 -13.98
N LEU A 225 -1.47 17.00 -14.36
CA LEU A 225 -2.14 15.99 -13.55
C LEU A 225 -1.43 15.76 -12.22
N LEU A 226 -0.10 15.67 -12.23
CA LEU A 226 0.69 15.51 -11.00
C LEU A 226 0.48 16.70 -10.04
N GLU A 227 0.41 17.93 -10.57
CA GLU A 227 0.11 19.11 -9.75
C GLU A 227 -1.30 19.03 -9.14
N LEU A 228 -2.30 18.63 -9.91
CA LEU A 228 -3.67 18.44 -9.42
C LEU A 228 -3.74 17.33 -8.37
N GLU A 229 -3.08 16.22 -8.59
CA GLU A 229 -3.00 15.11 -7.63
C GLU A 229 -2.36 15.58 -6.32
N HIS A 230 -1.24 16.32 -6.35
CA HIS A 230 -0.60 16.88 -5.15
C HIS A 230 -1.51 17.85 -4.41
N ARG A 231 -2.28 18.67 -5.14
CA ARG A 231 -3.16 19.68 -4.57
C ARG A 231 -4.37 19.10 -3.86
N TYR A 232 -4.87 17.96 -4.33
CA TYR A 232 -6.17 17.42 -3.92
C TYR A 232 -6.10 16.02 -3.30
N CYS A 233 -4.92 15.41 -3.22
CA CYS A 233 -4.80 14.03 -2.71
C CYS A 233 -5.23 13.85 -1.26
N ASP A 234 -5.22 14.90 -0.45
CA ASP A 234 -5.65 14.90 0.96
C ASP A 234 -6.82 15.86 1.26
N VAL A 235 -7.46 16.36 0.19
CA VAL A 235 -8.59 17.32 0.29
C VAL A 235 -9.93 16.61 0.06
N GLU A 236 -10.90 16.81 0.98
CA GLU A 236 -12.28 16.35 0.77
C GLU A 236 -12.96 17.08 -0.40
N PRO A 237 -13.78 16.38 -1.19
CA PRO A 237 -14.09 14.95 -1.16
C PRO A 237 -13.14 14.11 -2.01
N HIS A 238 -12.12 14.71 -2.63
CA HIS A 238 -11.33 14.13 -3.70
C HIS A 238 -10.56 12.88 -3.26
N TRP A 239 -9.89 12.90 -2.10
CA TRP A 239 -9.07 11.77 -1.65
C TRP A 239 -9.86 10.46 -1.56
N ARG A 240 -11.18 10.52 -1.29
CA ARG A 240 -12.04 9.33 -1.18
C ARG A 240 -12.12 8.50 -2.47
N LEU A 241 -11.81 9.12 -3.61
CA LEU A 241 -11.81 8.47 -4.92
C LEU A 241 -10.41 8.10 -5.41
N GLY A 242 -9.39 8.23 -4.58
CA GLY A 242 -8.05 7.72 -4.88
C GLY A 242 -8.09 6.22 -5.19
N ARG A 243 -7.35 5.79 -6.22
CA ARG A 243 -7.23 4.36 -6.56
C ARG A 243 -6.74 3.55 -5.37
N TYR A 244 -5.86 4.14 -4.57
CA TYR A 244 -5.48 3.64 -3.26
C TYR A 244 -5.79 4.69 -2.21
N LEU A 245 -6.02 4.24 -0.98
CA LEU A 245 -6.07 5.07 0.21
C LEU A 245 -4.80 4.84 1.02
N LEU A 246 -4.10 5.93 1.33
CA LEU A 246 -2.90 5.96 2.14
C LEU A 246 -3.26 6.49 3.53
N TYR A 247 -2.90 5.73 4.56
CA TYR A 247 -3.11 6.10 5.96
C TYR A 247 -1.76 6.25 6.64
N SER A 248 -1.56 7.36 7.33
CA SER A 248 -0.51 7.50 8.34
C SER A 248 -1.13 7.24 9.70
N VAL A 249 -0.61 6.23 10.39
CA VAL A 249 -1.23 5.64 11.58
C VAL A 249 -0.20 5.58 12.68
N THR A 250 -0.61 5.82 13.92
CA THR A 250 0.24 5.70 15.11
C THR A 250 -0.32 4.67 16.09
N LYS A 251 0.57 3.97 16.78
CA LYS A 251 0.24 3.21 17.98
C LYS A 251 0.47 4.12 19.18
N PRO A 252 -0.56 4.44 19.99
CA PRO A 252 -0.37 5.28 21.17
C PRO A 252 0.77 4.76 22.04
N GLY A 253 1.59 5.67 22.57
CA GLY A 253 2.59 5.32 23.60
C GLY A 253 1.84 4.79 24.83
N GLY A 254 2.28 3.68 25.40
CA GLY A 254 1.75 3.26 26.69
C GLY A 254 1.94 4.41 27.69
N SER A 255 0.87 4.84 28.36
CA SER A 255 1.00 5.73 29.50
C SER A 255 1.88 4.99 30.51
N THR A 256 3.11 5.47 30.69
CA THR A 256 3.86 5.15 31.92
C THR A 256 3.00 5.72 33.04
N GLY A 257 2.20 4.84 33.66
CA GLY A 257 1.52 5.17 34.89
C GLY A 257 2.57 5.55 35.92
N GLU A 258 2.57 6.81 36.31
CA GLU A 258 3.15 7.25 37.57
C GLU A 258 2.32 6.69 38.72
#